data_34063f8a967857455f7cadc6321bd633
#
_entry.id   34063f8a967857455f7cadc6321bd633
#
_cell.length_a   1.000
_cell.length_b   1.000
_cell.length_c   1.000
_cell.angle_alpha   90.00
_cell.angle_beta   90.00
_cell.angle_gamma   90.00
#
_symmetry.space_group_name_H-M   'P 1'
#
loop_
_entity.id
_entity.type
_entity.pdbx_description
1 polymer ?
#
loop_
_entity_poly.entity_id
_entity_poly.type
_entity_poly.pdbx_seq_one_letter_code
_entity_poly.pdbx_strand_id
1 'polypeptide(L)'
;MKKRNITLCAVAMLCMQGYAKADTFILKGDNTCVEHYAQMTAAYKSNRPKMKKRLFTSKAVEAEIVRVKKLLTNPKLAWMFENCFPNTLDTTVHFRMLDGKPDTFVYTGDIHAMWLRDSGAQVWPYVQLSLIHI
;
A
#
# COMPACT_ATOMS: atom_id res chain seq x y z
N MET A 1 -23.91 7.93 -8.92
CA MET A 1 -22.74 7.18 -8.43
C MET A 1 -21.81 8.13 -7.70
N LYS A 2 -21.71 8.04 -6.38
CA LYS A 2 -20.82 8.89 -5.56
C LYS A 2 -19.36 8.47 -5.79
N LYS A 3 -18.54 9.36 -6.36
CA LYS A 3 -17.08 9.23 -6.37
C LYS A 3 -16.60 9.30 -4.91
N ARG A 4 -16.35 8.16 -4.29
CA ARG A 4 -15.82 8.13 -2.92
C ARG A 4 -14.34 8.50 -2.98
N ASN A 5 -13.96 9.46 -2.14
CA ASN A 5 -12.62 10.05 -2.05
C ASN A 5 -11.56 9.01 -1.64
N ILE A 6 -11.05 8.27 -2.60
CA ILE A 6 -9.92 7.32 -2.43
C ILE A 6 -8.63 8.09 -2.11
N THR A 7 -8.54 9.33 -2.54
CA THR A 7 -7.40 10.22 -2.28
C THR A 7 -7.12 10.42 -0.78
N LEU A 8 -8.16 10.41 0.06
CA LEU A 8 -8.01 10.65 1.50
C LEU A 8 -7.34 9.48 2.23
N CYS A 9 -7.62 8.23 1.82
CA CYS A 9 -6.99 7.05 2.45
C CYS A 9 -5.51 6.90 2.10
N ALA A 10 -5.12 7.21 0.85
CA ALA A 10 -3.72 7.15 0.45
C ALA A 10 -2.87 8.21 1.16
N VAL A 11 -3.42 9.42 1.37
CA VAL A 11 -2.75 10.51 2.10
C VAL A 11 -2.67 10.21 3.60
N ALA A 12 -3.71 9.64 4.21
CA ALA A 12 -3.69 9.26 5.62
C ALA A 12 -2.66 8.16 5.92
N MET A 13 -2.47 7.20 5.00
CA MET A 13 -1.43 6.17 5.12
C MET A 13 0.00 6.74 5.06
N LEU A 14 0.22 7.76 4.23
CA LEU A 14 1.51 8.46 4.11
C LEU A 14 1.85 9.26 5.36
N CYS A 15 0.85 9.85 6.04
CA CYS A 15 1.06 10.62 7.27
C CYS A 15 1.44 9.75 8.46
N MET A 16 1.00 8.50 8.49
CA MET A 16 1.29 7.58 9.60
C MET A 16 2.72 7.02 9.59
N GLN A 17 3.42 7.10 8.45
CA GLN A 17 4.78 6.55 8.31
C GLN A 17 5.91 7.59 8.33
N GLY A 18 5.65 8.83 8.74
CA GLY A 18 6.68 9.87 8.97
C GLY A 18 7.40 10.38 7.71
N TYR A 19 6.92 10.07 6.52
CA TYR A 19 7.51 10.51 5.25
C TYR A 19 6.67 11.59 4.56
N ALA A 20 6.49 12.71 5.20
CA ALA A 20 5.83 13.83 4.53
C ALA A 20 6.62 15.12 4.67
N LYS A 21 7.59 15.36 3.79
CA LYS A 21 7.72 16.69 3.20
C LYS A 21 6.91 16.67 1.90
N ALA A 22 5.69 17.16 1.97
CA ALA A 22 4.87 17.42 0.80
C ALA A 22 5.48 18.65 0.10
N ASP A 23 6.37 18.42 -0.85
CA ASP A 23 6.75 19.45 -1.80
C ASP A 23 5.52 19.67 -2.68
N THR A 24 4.85 20.79 -2.44
CA THR A 24 3.76 21.30 -3.26
C THR A 24 4.33 21.71 -4.60
N PHE A 25 4.38 20.79 -5.54
CA PHE A 25 4.80 21.06 -6.90
C PHE A 25 3.63 21.67 -7.66
N ILE A 26 3.64 22.99 -7.80
CA ILE A 26 2.71 23.74 -8.65
C ILE A 26 3.10 23.43 -10.09
N LEU A 27 2.23 22.72 -10.81
CA LEU A 27 2.39 22.42 -12.24
C LEU A 27 2.32 23.71 -13.04
N LYS A 28 3.46 24.26 -13.47
CA LYS A 28 3.53 25.15 -14.61
C LYS A 28 3.56 24.29 -15.87
N GLY A 29 2.56 24.48 -16.73
CA GLY A 29 2.38 23.67 -17.94
C GLY A 29 3.41 24.03 -19.03
N ASP A 30 4.54 23.35 -18.96
CA ASP A 30 5.48 23.25 -20.07
C ASP A 30 5.80 21.78 -20.35
N ASN A 31 6.12 21.47 -21.59
CA ASN A 31 6.37 20.10 -22.07
C ASN A 31 7.60 19.45 -21.38
N THR A 32 8.46 20.22 -20.72
CA THR A 32 9.62 19.73 -20.00
C THR A 32 9.22 18.93 -18.77
N CYS A 33 8.08 19.21 -18.14
CA CYS A 33 7.53 18.43 -17.05
C CYS A 33 7.13 17.02 -17.49
N VAL A 34 6.55 16.87 -18.69
CA VAL A 34 6.09 15.58 -19.21
C VAL A 34 7.27 14.66 -19.50
N GLU A 35 8.35 15.20 -20.06
CA GLU A 35 9.57 14.43 -20.33
C GLU A 35 10.30 14.06 -19.04
N HIS A 36 10.34 14.94 -18.06
CA HIS A 36 10.91 14.66 -16.74
C HIS A 36 10.09 13.58 -16.00
N TYR A 37 8.77 13.62 -16.09
CA TYR A 37 7.88 12.57 -15.57
C TYR A 37 8.08 11.22 -16.28
N ALA A 38 8.26 11.21 -17.59
CA ALA A 38 8.53 9.99 -18.35
C ALA A 38 9.87 9.35 -17.97
N GLN A 39 10.91 10.15 -17.75
CA GLN A 39 12.21 9.68 -17.26
C GLN A 39 12.13 9.17 -15.82
N MET A 40 11.34 9.80 -14.97
CA MET A 40 11.12 9.33 -13.60
C MET A 40 10.34 8.02 -13.54
N THR A 41 9.42 7.74 -14.48
CA THR A 41 8.69 6.46 -14.51
C THR A 41 9.59 5.26 -14.78
N ALA A 42 10.65 5.44 -15.58
CA ALA A 42 11.66 4.41 -15.81
C ALA A 42 12.51 4.12 -14.57
N ALA A 43 12.58 5.07 -13.61
CA ALA A 43 13.41 4.96 -12.40
C ALA A 43 12.71 4.24 -11.23
N TYR A 44 11.37 4.14 -11.23
CA TYR A 44 10.62 3.58 -10.10
C TYR A 44 10.40 2.07 -10.23
N LYS A 45 11.44 1.32 -9.87
CA LYS A 45 11.34 -0.14 -9.75
C LYS A 45 10.66 -0.54 -8.45
N SER A 46 9.74 -1.50 -8.50
CA SER A 46 9.10 -2.05 -7.31
C SER A 46 10.13 -2.66 -6.35
N ASN A 47 10.04 -2.30 -5.07
CA ASN A 47 10.88 -2.82 -3.98
C ASN A 47 10.18 -3.96 -3.20
N ARG A 48 8.99 -4.37 -3.64
CA ARG A 48 8.25 -5.45 -2.99
C ARG A 48 9.06 -6.77 -2.99
N PRO A 49 8.95 -7.57 -1.94
CA PRO A 49 9.53 -8.91 -1.92
C PRO A 49 9.03 -9.73 -3.12
N LYS A 50 9.89 -10.62 -3.64
CA LYS A 50 9.46 -11.60 -4.65
C LYS A 50 8.28 -12.40 -4.10
N MET A 51 7.32 -12.78 -4.96
CA MET A 51 6.08 -13.48 -4.57
C MET A 51 6.30 -14.63 -3.58
N LYS A 52 7.33 -15.44 -3.80
CA LYS A 52 7.69 -16.59 -2.93
C LYS A 52 8.21 -16.19 -1.53
N LYS A 53 8.56 -14.93 -1.33
CA LYS A 53 9.08 -14.40 -0.05
C LYS A 53 8.04 -13.59 0.71
N ARG A 54 6.85 -13.38 0.15
CA ARG A 54 5.75 -12.67 0.81
C ARG A 54 5.11 -13.59 1.83
N LEU A 55 4.82 -13.05 3.01
CA LEU A 55 4.22 -13.81 4.11
C LEU A 55 2.75 -14.12 3.86
N PHE A 56 2.03 -13.17 3.27
CA PHE A 56 0.63 -13.32 2.90
C PHE A 56 0.33 -12.70 1.54
N THR A 57 -0.47 -13.35 0.72
CA THR A 57 -0.85 -12.86 -0.60
C THR A 57 -2.37 -12.90 -0.76
N SER A 58 -2.94 -11.81 -1.30
CA SER A 58 -4.37 -11.69 -1.58
C SER A 58 -4.59 -11.24 -3.01
N LYS A 59 -5.40 -11.99 -3.76
CA LYS A 59 -5.79 -11.61 -5.13
C LYS A 59 -6.54 -10.29 -5.16
N ALA A 60 -7.36 -9.99 -4.14
CA ALA A 60 -8.10 -8.74 -4.03
C ALA A 60 -7.16 -7.55 -3.85
N VAL A 61 -6.11 -7.69 -3.03
CA VAL A 61 -5.10 -6.65 -2.82
C VAL A 61 -4.30 -6.40 -4.10
N GLU A 62 -3.89 -7.44 -4.81
CA GLU A 62 -3.16 -7.29 -6.08
C GLU A 62 -4.03 -6.60 -7.14
N ALA A 63 -5.31 -6.96 -7.24
CA ALA A 63 -6.26 -6.30 -8.14
C ALA A 63 -6.46 -4.81 -7.78
N GLU A 64 -6.54 -4.50 -6.50
CA GLU A 64 -6.66 -3.11 -6.02
C GLU A 64 -5.41 -2.29 -6.35
N ILE A 65 -4.21 -2.85 -6.21
CA ILE A 65 -2.96 -2.19 -6.62
C ILE A 65 -3.02 -1.83 -8.10
N VAL A 66 -3.40 -2.77 -8.96
CA VAL A 66 -3.52 -2.54 -10.40
C VAL A 66 -4.55 -1.45 -10.70
N ARG A 67 -5.71 -1.50 -10.02
CA ARG A 67 -6.80 -0.54 -10.19
C ARG A 67 -6.34 0.88 -9.80
N VAL A 68 -5.72 1.04 -8.64
CA VAL A 68 -5.30 2.36 -8.14
C VAL A 68 -4.16 2.93 -8.97
N LYS A 69 -3.19 2.10 -9.38
CA LYS A 69 -2.09 2.55 -10.25
C LYS A 69 -2.59 3.12 -11.58
N LYS A 70 -3.67 2.59 -12.14
CA LYS A 70 -4.28 3.14 -13.36
C LYS A 70 -4.97 4.50 -13.15
N LEU A 71 -5.38 4.81 -11.92
CA LEU A 71 -6.03 6.07 -11.58
C LEU A 71 -5.04 7.17 -11.19
N LEU A 72 -3.83 6.79 -10.78
CA LEU A 72 -2.79 7.73 -10.37
C LEU A 72 -2.00 8.19 -11.58
N THR A 73 -2.07 9.49 -11.87
CA THR A 73 -1.30 10.12 -12.95
C THR A 73 0.15 10.36 -12.56
N ASN A 74 0.42 10.54 -11.26
CA ASN A 74 1.78 10.75 -10.76
C ASN A 74 2.49 9.40 -10.56
N PRO A 75 3.59 9.14 -11.30
CA PRO A 75 4.29 7.85 -11.24
C PRO A 75 4.95 7.58 -9.89
N LYS A 76 5.40 8.60 -9.17
CA LYS A 76 5.95 8.46 -7.82
C LYS A 76 4.88 7.99 -6.83
N LEU A 77 3.68 8.56 -6.89
CA LEU A 77 2.56 8.12 -6.06
C LEU A 77 2.11 6.71 -6.39
N ALA A 78 2.08 6.35 -7.68
CA ALA A 78 1.76 4.99 -8.12
C ALA A 78 2.77 3.97 -7.57
N TRP A 79 4.07 4.29 -7.65
CA TRP A 79 5.14 3.48 -7.08
C TRP A 79 5.04 3.39 -5.55
N MET A 80 4.81 4.50 -4.86
CA MET A 80 4.64 4.52 -3.41
C MET A 80 3.45 3.66 -2.99
N PHE A 81 2.31 3.79 -3.66
CA PHE A 81 1.13 2.97 -3.37
C PHE A 81 1.42 1.48 -3.55
N GLU A 82 2.06 1.10 -4.66
CA GLU A 82 2.43 -0.29 -4.95
C GLU A 82 3.32 -0.91 -3.86
N ASN A 83 4.22 -0.13 -3.28
CA ASN A 83 5.16 -0.63 -2.28
C ASN A 83 4.63 -0.53 -0.85
N CYS A 84 3.90 0.54 -0.51
CA CYS A 84 3.43 0.77 0.86
C CYS A 84 2.12 0.04 1.16
N PHE A 85 1.18 0.03 0.22
CA PHE A 85 -0.14 -0.56 0.45
C PHE A 85 -0.07 -2.04 0.83
N PRO A 86 0.66 -2.93 0.14
CA PRO A 86 0.74 -4.34 0.49
C PRO A 86 1.80 -4.67 1.55
N ASN A 87 2.58 -3.70 2.03
CA ASN A 87 3.76 -3.97 2.86
C ASN A 87 3.44 -4.76 4.13
N THR A 88 2.35 -4.45 4.81
CA THR A 88 1.92 -5.19 6.00
C THR A 88 1.70 -6.67 5.69
N LEU A 89 0.98 -6.99 4.62
CA LEU A 89 0.74 -8.37 4.19
C LEU A 89 2.01 -9.06 3.71
N ASP A 90 2.83 -8.34 2.95
CA ASP A 90 4.05 -8.89 2.38
C ASP A 90 5.11 -9.25 3.45
N THR A 91 5.15 -8.52 4.60
CA THR A 91 6.30 -8.55 5.51
C THR A 91 6.00 -8.77 6.99
N THR A 92 4.77 -8.53 7.45
CA THR A 92 4.46 -8.53 8.90
C THR A 92 3.32 -9.45 9.32
N VAL A 93 2.54 -9.98 8.38
CA VAL A 93 1.40 -10.86 8.65
C VAL A 93 1.85 -12.32 8.64
N HIS A 94 1.75 -13.00 9.78
CA HIS A 94 2.04 -14.41 9.93
C HIS A 94 0.73 -15.18 10.15
N PHE A 95 0.23 -15.81 9.09
CA PHE A 95 -0.95 -16.66 9.12
C PHE A 95 -0.57 -18.11 9.40
N ARG A 96 -1.33 -18.78 10.27
CA ARG A 96 -1.19 -20.22 10.57
C ARG A 96 -2.53 -20.83 10.97
N MET A 97 -2.57 -22.13 11.03
CA MET A 97 -3.65 -22.86 11.70
C MET A 97 -3.18 -23.27 13.10
N LEU A 98 -3.92 -22.88 14.13
CA LEU A 98 -3.68 -23.25 15.52
C LEU A 98 -4.90 -24.05 16.02
N ASP A 99 -4.69 -25.29 16.41
CA ASP A 99 -5.76 -26.20 16.86
C ASP A 99 -6.97 -26.30 15.88
N GLY A 100 -6.66 -26.32 14.58
CA GLY A 100 -7.66 -26.38 13.51
C GLY A 100 -8.41 -25.09 13.25
N LYS A 101 -8.03 -23.99 13.90
CA LYS A 101 -8.62 -22.65 13.71
C LYS A 101 -7.61 -21.71 13.07
N PRO A 102 -8.07 -20.78 12.21
CA PRO A 102 -7.21 -19.75 11.64
C PRO A 102 -6.71 -18.82 12.75
N ASP A 103 -5.40 -18.60 12.76
CA ASP A 103 -4.71 -17.70 13.68
C ASP A 103 -3.77 -16.78 12.89
N THR A 104 -3.74 -15.50 13.25
CA THR A 104 -2.94 -14.51 12.55
C THR A 104 -2.21 -13.63 13.54
N PHE A 105 -0.89 -13.58 13.40
CA PHE A 105 -0.05 -12.66 14.15
C PHE A 105 0.45 -11.55 13.23
N VAL A 106 0.29 -10.29 13.64
CA VAL A 106 0.69 -9.12 12.87
C VAL A 106 1.72 -8.33 13.66
N TYR A 107 2.96 -8.31 13.17
CA TYR A 107 4.02 -7.50 13.77
C TYR A 107 3.72 -6.01 13.67
N THR A 108 4.05 -5.30 14.74
CA THR A 108 3.99 -3.84 14.77
C THR A 108 5.35 -3.28 14.34
N GLY A 109 5.50 -3.01 13.04
CA GLY A 109 6.73 -2.47 12.49
C GLY A 109 7.92 -3.42 12.64
N ASP A 110 8.99 -2.98 13.30
CA ASP A 110 10.23 -3.69 13.54
C ASP A 110 10.26 -4.47 14.87
N ILE A 111 9.22 -4.33 15.68
CA ILE A 111 9.11 -4.99 16.99
C ILE A 111 8.35 -6.31 16.84
N HIS A 112 8.91 -7.41 17.35
CA HIS A 112 8.26 -8.72 17.38
C HIS A 112 7.17 -8.77 18.46
N ALA A 113 6.16 -7.92 18.29
CA ALA A 113 5.01 -7.83 19.16
C ALA A 113 3.76 -7.47 18.36
N MET A 114 2.61 -7.94 18.82
CA MET A 114 1.30 -7.60 18.27
C MET A 114 0.61 -6.61 19.21
N TRP A 115 0.74 -5.32 18.93
CA TRP A 115 0.05 -4.27 19.66
C TRP A 115 -1.33 -4.09 19.06
N LEU A 116 -2.37 -4.32 19.83
CA LEU A 116 -3.76 -4.37 19.34
C LEU A 116 -4.14 -3.13 18.49
N ARG A 117 -3.83 -1.94 18.99
CA ARG A 117 -4.12 -0.69 18.29
C ARG A 117 -3.35 -0.57 16.97
N ASP A 118 -2.05 -0.81 17.05
CA ASP A 118 -1.15 -0.57 15.91
C ASP A 118 -1.33 -1.65 14.84
N SER A 119 -1.42 -2.91 15.24
CA SER A 119 -1.71 -4.01 14.32
C SER A 119 -3.10 -3.87 13.69
N GLY A 120 -4.10 -3.41 14.47
CA GLY A 120 -5.42 -3.08 13.95
C GLY A 120 -5.39 -1.97 12.90
N ALA A 121 -4.62 -0.90 13.14
CA ALA A 121 -4.44 0.19 12.17
C ALA A 121 -3.74 -0.29 10.88
N GLN A 122 -2.75 -1.18 10.99
CA GLN A 122 -2.03 -1.75 9.85
C GLN A 122 -2.93 -2.60 8.94
N VAL A 123 -3.89 -3.34 9.49
CA VAL A 123 -4.78 -4.21 8.71
C VAL A 123 -6.06 -3.50 8.27
N TRP A 124 -6.40 -2.39 8.87
CA TRP A 124 -7.62 -1.63 8.57
C TRP A 124 -7.86 -1.33 7.08
N PRO A 125 -6.83 -0.96 6.28
CA PRO A 125 -7.03 -0.69 4.86
C PRO A 125 -7.52 -1.89 4.04
N TYR A 126 -7.33 -3.10 4.54
CA TYR A 126 -7.71 -4.33 3.83
C TYR A 126 -9.10 -4.85 4.21
N VAL A 127 -9.71 -4.33 5.27
CA VAL A 127 -11.01 -4.79 5.78
C VAL A 127 -12.08 -4.74 4.68
N GLN A 128 -12.13 -3.66 3.90
CA GLN A 128 -13.09 -3.54 2.80
C GLN A 128 -12.86 -4.52 1.65
N LEU A 129 -11.64 -5.02 1.48
CA LEU A 129 -11.28 -6.00 0.46
C LEU A 129 -11.52 -7.43 0.93
N SER A 130 -11.47 -7.67 2.25
CA SER A 130 -11.68 -8.99 2.85
C SER A 130 -13.15 -9.32 3.07
N LEU A 131 -14.02 -8.33 3.22
CA LEU A 131 -15.47 -8.52 3.42
C LEU A 131 -16.18 -9.24 2.26
N ILE A 132 -15.49 -9.46 1.14
CA ILE A 132 -16.02 -10.19 -0.02
C ILE A 132 -15.70 -11.69 0.07
N HIS A 133 -14.84 -12.13 0.98
CA HIS A 133 -14.29 -13.49 1.01
C HIS A 133 -14.05 -14.09 2.41
N ILE A 134 -14.74 -13.60 3.43
CA ILE A 134 -14.79 -14.29 4.73
C ILE A 134 -16.06 -15.11 4.82
#